data_bf9574a12b62efbd261251beb809306c
#
_entry.id   bf9574a12b62efbd261251beb809306c
#
_cell.length_a   1.000
_cell.length_b   1.000
_cell.length_c   1.000
_cell.angle_alpha   90.00
_cell.angle_beta   90.00
_cell.angle_gamma   90.00
#
_symmetry.space_group_name_H-M   'P 1'
#
loop_
_entity.id
_entity.type
_entity.pdbx_description
1 polymer ?
#
loop_
_entity_poly.entity_id
_entity_poly.type
_entity_poly.pdbx_seq_one_letter_code
_entity_poly.pdbx_strand_id
1 'polypeptide(L)'
;MAKEFTLEDLEKNFNIFGGEPDVYIFDNPVLNGMFHGSEDKGGLPKGSVVQIAAQSGAGKSTLALQISRELCNQGKKVLYIDAEKGLNTNLMESIKIKEHLKTKENPDGNFIVAQEFDCGKINVLIQQVCDAGMADIIVLDSLGALDSGIYKADGGTDADNPKVGADTKSLKIIMKTMNGCAMAHKVTFICINHLAQSIGTYIPQENPVGGRAPVYLSDIIIKLTKKSSEFEKLNMGQKVEFEAIKSRYGKGKVKIPFYIRFGQGIAMIPTFREVLENHPEVLEIRGAGAGSLFLNGQEFKFRGDNQLLQLIGQHYHEIKNLVTWKDFIVKPDDNIPEWAKINELELENKSNTTLTLSDLPEELSSIPVYAKENSIIYFKKGIDATGQEYSIYYDTELERMSLKYDTTQSESISNPDKNDFTKLDKKLERYLKKLEKEMENK
;
A
#
# COMPACT_ATOMS: atom_id res chain seq x y z
N MET A 1 46.63 -3.62 19.93
CA MET A 1 45.84 -2.99 18.86
C MET A 1 44.45 -3.55 18.93
N ALA A 2 43.42 -2.72 19.10
CA ALA A 2 42.04 -3.17 19.06
C ALA A 2 41.77 -3.68 17.63
N LYS A 3 41.13 -4.86 17.50
CA LYS A 3 40.73 -5.41 16.22
C LYS A 3 39.72 -4.44 15.62
N GLU A 4 39.96 -3.97 14.42
CA GLU A 4 39.05 -3.08 13.71
C GLU A 4 37.77 -3.86 13.39
N PHE A 5 36.63 -3.34 13.82
CA PHE A 5 35.32 -3.98 13.65
C PHE A 5 34.82 -3.68 12.23
N THR A 6 34.65 -4.70 11.41
CA THR A 6 34.34 -4.59 9.99
C THR A 6 32.87 -4.78 9.67
N LEU A 7 32.44 -4.41 8.44
CA LEU A 7 31.09 -4.67 7.95
C LEU A 7 30.78 -6.18 7.96
N GLU A 8 31.76 -7.03 7.62
CA GLU A 8 31.60 -8.49 7.70
C GLU A 8 31.34 -8.99 9.13
N ASP A 9 31.93 -8.34 10.14
CA ASP A 9 31.66 -8.67 11.55
C ASP A 9 30.24 -8.26 11.95
N LEU A 10 29.69 -7.18 11.38
CA LEU A 10 28.30 -6.77 11.52
C LEU A 10 27.35 -7.76 10.84
N GLU A 11 27.61 -8.14 9.59
CA GLU A 11 26.77 -9.07 8.81
C GLU A 11 26.69 -10.47 9.44
N LYS A 12 27.76 -10.92 10.09
CA LYS A 12 27.78 -12.20 10.82
C LYS A 12 26.89 -12.23 12.07
N ASN A 13 26.74 -11.08 12.73
CA ASN A 13 26.10 -10.98 14.03
C ASN A 13 24.74 -10.28 14.01
N PHE A 14 24.44 -9.52 12.95
CA PHE A 14 23.25 -8.69 12.82
C PHE A 14 22.63 -8.80 11.44
N ASN A 15 21.32 -8.67 11.37
CA ASN A 15 20.63 -8.49 10.08
C ASN A 15 20.86 -7.06 9.58
N ILE A 16 21.75 -6.89 8.62
CA ILE A 16 22.01 -5.60 7.99
C ILE A 16 20.95 -5.34 6.91
N PHE A 17 20.50 -4.10 6.81
CA PHE A 17 19.56 -3.70 5.77
C PHE A 17 20.20 -3.86 4.39
N GLY A 18 19.67 -4.76 3.58
CA GLY A 18 20.17 -5.10 2.24
C GLY A 18 19.37 -4.51 1.08
N GLY A 19 18.52 -3.49 1.33
CA GLY A 19 17.65 -2.91 0.31
C GLY A 19 16.18 -3.30 0.45
N GLU A 20 15.42 -3.20 -0.65
CA GLU A 20 14.02 -3.57 -0.66
C GLU A 20 13.81 -5.05 -0.31
N PRO A 21 12.75 -5.38 0.46
CA PRO A 21 12.47 -6.77 0.80
C PRO A 21 12.11 -7.54 -0.46
N ASP A 22 12.56 -8.80 -0.52
CA ASP A 22 12.06 -9.76 -1.49
C ASP A 22 10.56 -10.02 -1.24
N VAL A 23 9.79 -10.33 -2.27
CA VAL A 23 8.33 -10.47 -2.22
C VAL A 23 7.86 -11.83 -2.74
N TYR A 24 6.73 -12.29 -2.22
CA TYR A 24 5.95 -13.36 -2.84
C TYR A 24 5.03 -12.73 -3.89
N ILE A 25 5.19 -13.12 -5.14
CA ILE A 25 4.32 -12.71 -6.25
C ILE A 25 3.20 -13.73 -6.39
N PHE A 26 1.97 -13.27 -6.46
CA PHE A 26 0.79 -14.09 -6.64
C PHE A 26 0.40 -14.17 -8.11
N ASP A 27 -0.24 -15.28 -8.49
CA ASP A 27 -0.88 -15.41 -9.81
C ASP A 27 -2.10 -14.47 -9.92
N ASN A 28 -2.70 -14.13 -8.79
CA ASN A 28 -3.81 -13.19 -8.71
C ASN A 28 -3.30 -11.73 -8.59
N PRO A 29 -3.54 -10.86 -9.60
CA PRO A 29 -3.04 -9.50 -9.59
C PRO A 29 -3.64 -8.62 -8.48
N VAL A 30 -4.85 -8.92 -8.00
CA VAL A 30 -5.46 -8.21 -6.85
C VAL A 30 -4.63 -8.39 -5.59
N LEU A 31 -4.13 -9.62 -5.34
CA LEU A 31 -3.27 -9.90 -4.20
C LEU A 31 -1.93 -9.15 -4.29
N ASN A 32 -1.36 -9.05 -5.48
CA ASN A 32 -0.12 -8.30 -5.70
C ASN A 32 -0.31 -6.81 -5.38
N GLY A 33 -1.41 -6.21 -5.79
CA GLY A 33 -1.76 -4.83 -5.47
C GLY A 33 -2.10 -4.62 -3.99
N MET A 34 -2.71 -5.62 -3.36
CA MET A 34 -3.16 -5.56 -1.97
C MET A 34 -1.99 -5.38 -0.99
N PHE A 35 -0.89 -6.08 -1.18
CA PHE A 35 0.25 -6.00 -0.27
C PHE A 35 1.25 -4.91 -0.65
N HIS A 36 1.35 -4.59 -1.94
CA HIS A 36 2.18 -3.51 -2.49
C HIS A 36 3.58 -3.43 -1.83
N GLY A 37 4.25 -4.59 -1.76
CA GLY A 37 5.53 -4.72 -1.08
C GLY A 37 6.72 -4.18 -1.87
N SER A 38 6.54 -3.91 -3.17
CA SER A 38 7.51 -3.28 -4.06
C SER A 38 6.80 -2.33 -5.02
N GLU A 39 7.37 -1.17 -5.28
CA GLU A 39 6.79 -0.15 -6.17
C GLU A 39 6.62 -0.68 -7.61
N ASP A 40 7.50 -1.58 -8.03
CA ASP A 40 7.49 -2.13 -9.39
C ASP A 40 6.77 -3.48 -9.51
N LYS A 41 6.85 -4.34 -8.50
CA LYS A 41 6.38 -5.73 -8.60
C LYS A 41 5.08 -6.01 -7.86
N GLY A 42 4.72 -5.19 -6.85
CA GLY A 42 3.68 -5.55 -5.89
C GLY A 42 4.05 -6.78 -5.07
N GLY A 43 3.05 -7.45 -4.50
CA GLY A 43 3.24 -8.72 -3.79
C GLY A 43 3.47 -8.59 -2.28
N LEU A 44 3.55 -9.75 -1.61
CA LEU A 44 3.66 -9.86 -0.16
C LEU A 44 5.13 -9.84 0.28
N PRO A 45 5.58 -8.86 1.09
CA PRO A 45 6.96 -8.79 1.54
C PRO A 45 7.35 -9.99 2.41
N LYS A 46 8.48 -10.62 2.09
CA LYS A 46 9.04 -11.71 2.90
C LYS A 46 9.56 -11.17 4.24
N GLY A 47 9.36 -11.94 5.32
CA GLY A 47 9.78 -11.53 6.66
C GLY A 47 9.00 -10.33 7.20
N SER A 48 7.75 -10.16 6.79
CA SER A 48 6.85 -9.11 7.28
C SER A 48 5.75 -9.64 8.18
N VAL A 49 5.18 -8.77 9.00
CA VAL A 49 3.98 -9.02 9.80
C VAL A 49 2.82 -8.24 9.23
N VAL A 50 1.90 -8.94 8.60
CA VAL A 50 0.71 -8.38 7.94
C VAL A 50 -0.52 -8.64 8.78
N GLN A 51 -1.40 -7.65 8.92
CA GLN A 51 -2.68 -7.79 9.58
C GLN A 51 -3.82 -7.53 8.59
N ILE A 52 -4.80 -8.44 8.55
CA ILE A 52 -6.05 -8.30 7.79
C ILE A 52 -7.17 -8.09 8.80
N ALA A 53 -7.69 -6.87 8.88
CA ALA A 53 -8.71 -6.48 9.84
C ALA A 53 -10.04 -6.16 9.14
N ALA A 54 -11.14 -6.69 9.65
CA ALA A 54 -12.48 -6.41 9.13
C ALA A 54 -13.56 -6.79 10.15
N GLN A 55 -14.78 -6.36 9.90
CA GLN A 55 -15.97 -6.87 10.59
C GLN A 55 -16.19 -8.35 10.27
N SER A 56 -16.99 -9.03 11.11
CA SER A 56 -17.36 -10.43 10.88
C SER A 56 -18.03 -10.62 9.51
N GLY A 57 -17.75 -11.76 8.87
CA GLY A 57 -18.30 -12.10 7.56
C GLY A 57 -17.80 -11.27 6.38
N ALA A 58 -16.71 -10.49 6.52
CA ALA A 58 -16.11 -9.74 5.40
C ALA A 58 -15.16 -10.58 4.52
N GLY A 59 -15.04 -11.88 4.77
CA GLY A 59 -14.23 -12.79 3.95
C GLY A 59 -12.75 -12.88 4.35
N LYS A 60 -12.36 -12.44 5.56
CA LYS A 60 -10.97 -12.50 6.05
C LYS A 60 -10.34 -13.88 5.95
N SER A 61 -10.95 -14.88 6.55
CA SER A 61 -10.46 -16.27 6.54
C SER A 61 -10.45 -16.87 5.12
N THR A 62 -11.47 -16.57 4.31
CA THR A 62 -11.51 -16.97 2.89
C THR A 62 -10.32 -16.40 2.12
N LEU A 63 -10.01 -15.12 2.34
CA LEU A 63 -8.86 -14.46 1.72
C LEU A 63 -7.54 -15.05 2.21
N ALA A 64 -7.39 -15.29 3.52
CA ALA A 64 -6.18 -15.90 4.08
C ALA A 64 -5.94 -17.32 3.55
N LEU A 65 -7.00 -18.11 3.38
CA LEU A 65 -6.91 -19.45 2.78
C LEU A 65 -6.56 -19.38 1.29
N GLN A 66 -7.09 -18.42 0.54
CA GLN A 66 -6.71 -18.23 -0.86
C GLN A 66 -5.22 -17.86 -0.99
N ILE A 67 -4.76 -16.92 -0.16
CA ILE A 67 -3.33 -16.55 -0.11
C ILE A 67 -2.48 -17.79 0.22
N SER A 68 -2.88 -18.56 1.23
CA SER A 68 -2.20 -19.80 1.62
C SER A 68 -2.13 -20.79 0.47
N ARG A 69 -3.25 -21.00 -0.26
CA ARG A 69 -3.28 -21.89 -1.42
C ARG A 69 -2.31 -21.43 -2.52
N GLU A 70 -2.33 -20.16 -2.89
CA GLU A 70 -1.43 -19.65 -3.93
C GLU A 70 0.04 -19.79 -3.54
N LEU A 71 0.37 -19.63 -2.25
CA LEU A 71 1.72 -19.84 -1.75
C LEU A 71 2.09 -21.34 -1.72
N CYS A 72 1.16 -22.21 -1.34
CA CYS A 72 1.36 -23.66 -1.40
C CYS A 72 1.58 -24.14 -2.84
N ASN A 73 0.86 -23.62 -3.82
CA ASN A 73 1.07 -23.88 -5.25
C ASN A 73 2.48 -23.51 -5.72
N GLN A 74 3.11 -22.52 -5.07
CA GLN A 74 4.51 -22.11 -5.29
C GLN A 74 5.52 -22.96 -4.49
N GLY A 75 5.07 -24.02 -3.83
CA GLY A 75 5.91 -24.90 -3.01
C GLY A 75 6.29 -24.32 -1.64
N LYS A 76 5.64 -23.22 -1.19
CA LYS A 76 5.90 -22.63 0.13
C LYS A 76 5.21 -23.43 1.22
N LYS A 77 5.87 -23.52 2.37
CA LYS A 77 5.34 -24.20 3.57
C LYS A 77 4.50 -23.21 4.36
N VAL A 78 3.22 -23.51 4.57
CA VAL A 78 2.27 -22.68 5.30
C VAL A 78 1.82 -23.38 6.57
N LEU A 79 2.02 -22.73 7.74
CA LEU A 79 1.36 -23.11 8.98
C LEU A 79 0.13 -22.20 9.19
N TYR A 80 -1.05 -22.80 9.28
CA TYR A 80 -2.29 -22.10 9.60
C TYR A 80 -2.70 -22.43 11.04
N ILE A 81 -2.74 -21.43 11.89
CA ILE A 81 -3.19 -21.56 13.30
C ILE A 81 -4.65 -21.11 13.36
N ASP A 82 -5.55 -22.08 13.47
CA ASP A 82 -7.00 -21.89 13.54
C ASP A 82 -7.42 -21.77 15.01
N ALA A 83 -7.43 -20.54 15.53
CA ALA A 83 -7.83 -20.25 16.90
C ALA A 83 -9.35 -20.13 17.09
N GLU A 84 -10.10 -19.91 16.00
CA GLU A 84 -11.58 -19.81 16.02
C GLU A 84 -12.27 -21.15 15.77
N LYS A 85 -11.54 -22.18 15.38
CA LYS A 85 -12.08 -23.48 14.92
C LYS A 85 -13.06 -23.31 13.73
N GLY A 86 -12.75 -22.34 12.86
CA GLY A 86 -13.55 -22.00 11.67
C GLY A 86 -13.26 -22.88 10.47
N LEU A 87 -12.08 -23.52 10.45
CA LEU A 87 -11.67 -24.39 9.36
C LEU A 87 -12.45 -25.70 9.34
N ASN A 88 -13.03 -26.03 8.19
CA ASN A 88 -13.67 -27.31 7.96
C ASN A 88 -13.31 -27.85 6.56
N THR A 89 -13.52 -29.13 6.36
CA THR A 89 -13.18 -29.84 5.12
C THR A 89 -13.83 -29.23 3.89
N ASN A 90 -15.12 -28.86 3.98
CA ASN A 90 -15.86 -28.31 2.84
C ASN A 90 -15.28 -26.97 2.38
N LEU A 91 -14.90 -26.10 3.33
CA LEU A 91 -14.27 -24.81 3.01
C LEU A 91 -12.91 -25.03 2.35
N MET A 92 -12.10 -25.96 2.89
CA MET A 92 -10.79 -26.30 2.32
C MET A 92 -10.90 -26.88 0.91
N GLU A 93 -11.90 -27.71 0.65
CA GLU A 93 -12.20 -28.27 -0.70
C GLU A 93 -12.67 -27.16 -1.66
N SER A 94 -13.56 -26.31 -1.24
CA SER A 94 -14.09 -25.20 -2.06
C SER A 94 -12.98 -24.24 -2.51
N ILE A 95 -12.01 -23.96 -1.63
CA ILE A 95 -10.86 -23.10 -1.92
C ILE A 95 -9.75 -23.86 -2.64
N LYS A 96 -9.84 -25.19 -2.72
CA LYS A 96 -8.81 -26.09 -3.31
C LYS A 96 -7.47 -26.04 -2.55
N ILE A 97 -7.50 -25.96 -1.23
CA ILE A 97 -6.30 -26.02 -0.39
C ILE A 97 -6.14 -27.38 0.28
N LYS A 98 -7.19 -28.20 0.29
CA LYS A 98 -7.18 -29.53 0.91
C LYS A 98 -6.10 -30.46 0.33
N GLU A 99 -5.82 -30.36 -0.95
CA GLU A 99 -4.78 -31.13 -1.65
C GLU A 99 -3.37 -30.87 -1.10
N HIS A 100 -3.14 -29.70 -0.51
CA HIS A 100 -1.88 -29.31 0.12
C HIS A 100 -1.80 -29.71 1.61
N LEU A 101 -2.89 -30.19 2.20
CA LEU A 101 -2.94 -30.50 3.63
C LEU A 101 -1.96 -31.63 3.97
N LYS A 102 -1.05 -31.36 4.89
CA LYS A 102 -0.10 -32.32 5.39
C LYS A 102 -0.79 -33.24 6.40
N THR A 103 -0.88 -34.50 6.05
CA THR A 103 -1.46 -35.58 6.87
C THR A 103 -0.59 -36.83 6.83
N LYS A 104 -1.01 -37.88 7.51
CA LYS A 104 -0.34 -39.20 7.38
C LYS A 104 -0.46 -39.78 5.98
N GLU A 105 -1.59 -39.52 5.33
CA GLU A 105 -1.91 -39.97 3.97
C GLU A 105 -1.25 -39.07 2.90
N ASN A 106 -0.94 -37.83 3.25
CA ASN A 106 -0.23 -36.86 2.40
C ASN A 106 0.98 -36.26 3.16
N PRO A 107 2.06 -37.03 3.35
CA PRO A 107 3.23 -36.60 4.12
C PRO A 107 4.01 -35.46 3.44
N ASP A 108 3.88 -35.29 2.13
CA ASP A 108 4.55 -34.27 1.33
C ASP A 108 3.76 -32.96 1.27
N GLY A 109 2.56 -32.93 1.88
CA GLY A 109 1.76 -31.72 1.94
C GLY A 109 2.52 -30.58 2.61
N ASN A 110 2.31 -29.36 2.07
CA ASN A 110 2.98 -28.14 2.52
C ASN A 110 2.05 -27.15 3.24
N PHE A 111 0.82 -27.55 3.52
CA PHE A 111 -0.15 -26.82 4.35
C PHE A 111 -0.40 -27.57 5.66
N ILE A 112 -0.02 -26.98 6.78
CA ILE A 112 -0.17 -27.55 8.12
C ILE A 112 -1.22 -26.74 8.85
N VAL A 113 -2.18 -27.42 9.51
CA VAL A 113 -3.20 -26.76 10.34
C VAL A 113 -2.97 -27.15 11.79
N ALA A 114 -2.87 -26.15 12.66
CA ALA A 114 -2.84 -26.30 14.11
C ALA A 114 -4.08 -25.63 14.72
N GLN A 115 -4.84 -26.35 15.54
CA GLN A 115 -5.98 -25.80 16.27
C GLN A 115 -5.56 -25.52 17.71
N GLU A 116 -5.27 -24.27 18.00
CA GLU A 116 -4.86 -23.82 19.34
C GLU A 116 -5.28 -22.36 19.54
N PHE A 117 -5.72 -22.01 20.73
CA PHE A 117 -6.13 -20.65 21.11
C PHE A 117 -5.40 -20.11 22.33
N ASP A 118 -4.64 -20.95 23.04
CA ASP A 118 -3.81 -20.53 24.18
C ASP A 118 -2.60 -19.75 23.70
N CYS A 119 -2.48 -18.48 24.14
CA CYS A 119 -1.41 -17.58 23.76
C CYS A 119 0.00 -18.12 24.05
N GLY A 120 0.15 -18.81 25.20
CA GLY A 120 1.45 -19.36 25.62
C GLY A 120 1.91 -20.49 24.71
N LYS A 121 1.00 -21.41 24.38
CA LYS A 121 1.27 -22.53 23.48
C LYS A 121 1.54 -22.06 22.05
N ILE A 122 0.75 -21.11 21.55
CA ILE A 122 0.95 -20.52 20.22
C ILE A 122 2.31 -19.83 20.15
N ASN A 123 2.70 -19.10 21.19
CA ASN A 123 4.01 -18.45 21.25
C ASN A 123 5.17 -19.46 21.13
N VAL A 124 5.08 -20.57 21.85
CA VAL A 124 6.06 -21.67 21.77
C VAL A 124 6.05 -22.33 20.39
N LEU A 125 4.85 -22.61 19.85
CA LEU A 125 4.69 -23.21 18.52
C LEU A 125 5.36 -22.35 17.44
N ILE A 126 5.11 -21.04 17.44
CA ILE A 126 5.71 -20.10 16.47
C ILE A 126 7.23 -20.18 16.54
N GLN A 127 7.82 -20.09 17.75
CA GLN A 127 9.28 -20.14 17.92
C GLN A 127 9.86 -21.46 17.41
N GLN A 128 9.29 -22.60 17.82
CA GLN A 128 9.78 -23.92 17.41
C GLN A 128 9.69 -24.13 15.89
N VAL A 129 8.59 -23.69 15.26
CA VAL A 129 8.41 -23.83 13.82
C VAL A 129 9.38 -22.94 13.05
N CYS A 130 9.63 -21.72 13.51
CA CYS A 130 10.58 -20.80 12.90
C CYS A 130 12.03 -21.32 13.05
N ASP A 131 12.43 -21.73 14.26
CA ASP A 131 13.78 -22.26 14.53
C ASP A 131 14.06 -23.53 13.72
N ALA A 132 13.04 -24.36 13.50
CA ALA A 132 13.16 -25.58 12.71
C ALA A 132 13.04 -25.38 11.18
N GLY A 133 12.77 -24.15 10.69
CA GLY A 133 12.55 -23.87 9.27
C GLY A 133 11.37 -24.64 8.66
N MET A 134 10.34 -24.90 9.48
CA MET A 134 9.19 -25.71 9.06
C MET A 134 8.12 -24.90 8.32
N ALA A 135 8.14 -23.59 8.37
CA ALA A 135 7.20 -22.72 7.64
C ALA A 135 7.91 -21.51 7.02
N ASP A 136 7.50 -21.16 5.81
CA ASP A 136 7.82 -19.89 5.15
C ASP A 136 6.82 -18.81 5.57
N ILE A 137 5.55 -19.23 5.79
CA ILE A 137 4.44 -18.36 6.13
C ILE A 137 3.67 -18.94 7.32
N ILE A 138 3.31 -18.10 8.27
CA ILE A 138 2.43 -18.47 9.39
C ILE A 138 1.18 -17.58 9.34
N VAL A 139 0.02 -18.19 9.25
CA VAL A 139 -1.29 -17.53 9.33
C VAL A 139 -1.86 -17.75 10.71
N LEU A 140 -2.35 -16.70 11.37
CA LEU A 140 -3.04 -16.77 12.66
C LEU A 140 -4.47 -16.24 12.51
N ASP A 141 -5.45 -17.12 12.62
CA ASP A 141 -6.88 -16.81 12.49
C ASP A 141 -7.63 -17.20 13.78
N SER A 142 -7.94 -16.25 14.67
CA SER A 142 -7.65 -14.83 14.63
C SER A 142 -6.99 -14.34 15.93
N LEU A 143 -6.39 -13.13 15.89
CA LEU A 143 -5.85 -12.48 17.09
C LEU A 143 -6.93 -12.26 18.17
N GLY A 144 -8.18 -11.99 17.75
CA GLY A 144 -9.30 -11.73 18.66
C GLY A 144 -9.80 -12.97 19.40
N ALA A 145 -9.48 -14.18 18.91
CA ALA A 145 -9.90 -15.44 19.52
C ALA A 145 -8.90 -15.98 20.54
N LEU A 146 -7.75 -15.34 20.70
CA LEU A 146 -6.70 -15.82 21.58
C LEU A 146 -7.02 -15.61 23.06
N ASP A 147 -6.79 -16.65 23.87
CA ASP A 147 -6.96 -16.66 25.32
C ASP A 147 -5.60 -16.47 26.00
N SER A 148 -5.55 -15.56 26.95
CA SER A 148 -4.36 -15.31 27.78
C SER A 148 -4.00 -16.47 28.73
N GLY A 149 -4.87 -17.49 28.86
CA GLY A 149 -4.68 -18.61 29.76
C GLY A 149 -4.86 -18.29 31.25
N ILE A 150 -5.12 -17.04 31.60
CA ILE A 150 -5.21 -16.60 33.01
C ILE A 150 -6.45 -17.15 33.71
N TYR A 151 -7.50 -17.50 32.96
CA TYR A 151 -8.74 -18.06 33.50
C TYR A 151 -8.66 -19.56 33.86
N LYS A 152 -7.57 -20.25 33.50
CA LYS A 152 -7.45 -21.71 33.70
C LYS A 152 -6.70 -22.11 34.95
N ALA A 153 -5.99 -21.19 35.62
CA ALA A 153 -5.07 -21.58 36.70
C ALA A 153 -5.77 -21.98 38.01
N ASP A 154 -6.97 -21.49 38.34
CA ASP A 154 -7.51 -21.65 39.69
C ASP A 154 -8.95 -22.18 39.77
N GLY A 155 -9.62 -22.55 38.66
CA GLY A 155 -11.01 -23.08 38.77
C GLY A 155 -12.00 -22.14 39.50
N GLY A 156 -11.56 -20.98 39.91
CA GLY A 156 -12.30 -19.95 40.60
C GLY A 156 -12.71 -18.87 39.60
N THR A 157 -13.98 -18.59 39.53
CA THR A 157 -14.51 -17.38 38.91
C THR A 157 -14.09 -16.21 39.80
N ASP A 158 -12.88 -15.66 39.63
CA ASP A 158 -12.56 -14.32 40.12
C ASP A 158 -13.34 -13.30 39.26
N ALA A 159 -14.67 -13.39 39.35
CA ALA A 159 -15.58 -12.37 38.82
C ALA A 159 -15.33 -10.99 39.46
N ASP A 160 -14.66 -10.99 40.63
CA ASP A 160 -14.42 -9.77 41.39
C ASP A 160 -13.13 -9.01 41.00
N ASN A 161 -12.25 -9.58 40.16
CA ASN A 161 -11.04 -8.87 39.71
C ASN A 161 -10.59 -9.33 38.31
N PRO A 162 -11.32 -8.99 37.26
CA PRO A 162 -10.81 -9.23 35.91
C PRO A 162 -9.50 -8.45 35.79
N LYS A 163 -8.38 -9.16 35.57
CA LYS A 163 -7.08 -8.49 35.27
C LYS A 163 -7.18 -7.76 33.95
N VAL A 164 -7.78 -6.58 34.02
CA VAL A 164 -7.96 -5.69 32.86
C VAL A 164 -6.61 -5.54 32.15
N GLY A 165 -6.58 -5.93 30.86
CA GLY A 165 -5.39 -5.82 30.03
C GLY A 165 -4.49 -7.06 29.97
N ALA A 166 -4.87 -8.20 30.55
CA ALA A 166 -4.10 -9.45 30.45
C ALA A 166 -4.00 -9.92 28.99
N ASP A 167 -5.11 -9.91 28.25
CA ASP A 167 -5.15 -10.26 26.84
C ASP A 167 -4.26 -9.35 26.00
N THR A 168 -4.28 -8.04 26.28
CA THR A 168 -3.41 -7.07 25.60
C THR A 168 -1.92 -7.35 25.84
N LYS A 169 -1.54 -7.82 27.05
CA LYS A 169 -0.14 -8.20 27.33
C LYS A 169 0.27 -9.46 26.57
N SER A 170 -0.59 -10.48 26.55
CA SER A 170 -0.34 -11.74 25.84
C SER A 170 -0.24 -11.51 24.32
N LEU A 171 -1.14 -10.73 23.73
CA LEU A 171 -1.07 -10.32 22.34
C LEU A 171 0.21 -9.55 22.03
N LYS A 172 0.66 -8.66 22.93
CA LYS A 172 1.92 -7.94 22.74
C LYS A 172 3.13 -8.89 22.71
N ILE A 173 3.12 -9.95 23.51
CA ILE A 173 4.20 -10.97 23.50
C ILE A 173 4.21 -11.70 22.17
N ILE A 174 3.05 -12.22 21.71
CA ILE A 174 2.93 -12.92 20.43
C ILE A 174 3.39 -12.03 19.27
N MET A 175 2.93 -10.78 19.22
CA MET A 175 3.34 -9.84 18.17
C MET A 175 4.84 -9.55 18.18
N LYS A 176 5.48 -9.51 19.35
CA LYS A 176 6.94 -9.37 19.45
C LYS A 176 7.67 -10.62 18.97
N THR A 177 7.17 -11.80 19.32
CA THR A 177 7.72 -13.08 18.85
C THR A 177 7.64 -13.16 17.32
N MET A 178 6.48 -12.83 16.74
CA MET A 178 6.31 -12.78 15.28
C MET A 178 7.32 -11.84 14.61
N ASN A 179 7.50 -10.63 15.14
CA ASN A 179 8.49 -9.70 14.61
C ASN A 179 9.93 -10.23 14.75
N GLY A 180 10.26 -10.86 15.89
CA GLY A 180 11.56 -11.50 16.09
C GLY A 180 11.82 -12.61 15.08
N CYS A 181 10.86 -13.50 14.88
CA CYS A 181 10.94 -14.59 13.90
C CYS A 181 10.96 -14.07 12.45
N ALA A 182 10.18 -13.03 12.13
CA ALA A 182 10.19 -12.39 10.82
C ALA A 182 11.58 -11.84 10.47
N MET A 183 12.23 -11.18 11.43
CA MET A 183 13.59 -10.65 11.26
C MET A 183 14.64 -11.77 11.16
N ALA A 184 14.60 -12.74 12.07
CA ALA A 184 15.65 -13.75 12.19
C ALA A 184 15.56 -14.84 11.11
N HIS A 185 14.35 -15.30 10.79
CA HIS A 185 14.11 -16.46 9.91
C HIS A 185 13.45 -16.10 8.59
N LYS A 186 13.14 -14.81 8.35
CA LYS A 186 12.41 -14.33 7.15
C LYS A 186 11.04 -14.98 6.95
N VAL A 187 10.44 -15.49 8.03
CA VAL A 187 9.08 -16.01 8.03
C VAL A 187 8.08 -14.87 7.94
N THR A 188 7.10 -14.99 7.05
CA THR A 188 6.04 -13.98 6.88
C THR A 188 4.82 -14.36 7.71
N PHE A 189 4.25 -13.40 8.42
CA PHE A 189 3.08 -13.60 9.27
C PHE A 189 1.86 -12.88 8.68
N ILE A 190 0.72 -13.59 8.61
CA ILE A 190 -0.59 -13.05 8.24
C ILE A 190 -1.53 -13.22 9.43
N CYS A 191 -1.88 -12.13 10.08
CA CYS A 191 -2.76 -12.14 11.26
C CYS A 191 -4.16 -11.65 10.86
N ILE A 192 -5.15 -12.48 11.07
CA ILE A 192 -6.56 -12.07 10.96
C ILE A 192 -6.96 -11.34 12.25
N ASN A 193 -7.69 -10.23 12.11
CA ASN A 193 -8.18 -9.48 13.26
C ASN A 193 -9.60 -8.96 13.04
N HIS A 194 -10.30 -8.71 14.14
CA HIS A 194 -11.59 -8.05 14.11
C HIS A 194 -11.44 -6.54 14.26
N LEU A 195 -12.41 -5.79 13.72
CA LEU A 195 -12.56 -4.36 13.97
C LEU A 195 -13.60 -4.16 15.07
N ALA A 196 -13.24 -3.36 16.07
CA ALA A 196 -14.14 -2.89 17.11
C ALA A 196 -14.36 -1.39 16.99
N GLN A 197 -15.58 -0.94 17.27
CA GLN A 197 -15.86 0.49 17.33
C GLN A 197 -15.29 1.09 18.61
N SER A 198 -14.71 2.28 18.49
CA SER A 198 -14.23 3.05 19.64
C SER A 198 -15.42 3.53 20.47
N ILE A 199 -15.44 3.17 21.77
CA ILE A 199 -16.45 3.62 22.71
C ILE A 199 -16.09 5.04 23.18
N GLY A 200 -17.06 5.95 23.18
CA GLY A 200 -16.89 7.30 23.75
C GLY A 200 -16.29 8.36 22.81
N THR A 201 -16.14 8.07 21.53
CA THR A 201 -15.74 9.07 20.52
C THR A 201 -16.96 9.64 19.79
N TYR A 202 -16.96 10.97 19.55
CA TYR A 202 -18.04 11.66 18.82
C TYR A 202 -18.20 11.14 17.38
N ILE A 203 -17.09 10.71 16.76
CA ILE A 203 -17.09 10.04 15.47
C ILE A 203 -16.63 8.60 15.73
N PRO A 204 -17.50 7.59 15.44
CA PRO A 204 -17.13 6.19 15.60
C PRO A 204 -15.91 5.85 14.72
N GLN A 205 -14.83 5.40 15.35
CA GLN A 205 -13.66 4.90 14.65
C GLN A 205 -13.58 3.38 14.83
N GLU A 206 -13.36 2.67 13.74
CA GLU A 206 -13.11 1.23 13.77
C GLU A 206 -11.62 0.97 13.91
N ASN A 207 -11.24 0.30 14.98
CA ASN A 207 -9.85 -0.05 15.27
C ASN A 207 -9.68 -1.57 15.37
N PRO A 208 -8.52 -2.12 14.95
CA PRO A 208 -8.20 -3.52 15.19
C PRO A 208 -8.21 -3.86 16.69
N VAL A 209 -8.79 -5.01 17.03
CA VAL A 209 -8.84 -5.52 18.40
C VAL A 209 -7.43 -5.84 18.92
N GLY A 210 -7.24 -5.78 20.26
CA GLY A 210 -5.95 -6.11 20.89
C GLY A 210 -5.10 -4.91 21.28
N GLY A 211 -5.68 -3.70 21.24
CA GLY A 211 -5.01 -2.47 21.67
C GLY A 211 -3.94 -1.99 20.70
N ARG A 212 -2.91 -1.31 21.23
CA ARG A 212 -1.89 -0.65 20.39
C ARG A 212 -0.84 -1.60 19.80
N ALA A 213 -0.61 -2.76 20.41
CA ALA A 213 0.49 -3.65 20.00
C ALA A 213 0.30 -4.21 18.57
N PRO A 214 -0.86 -4.76 18.17
CA PRO A 214 -1.10 -5.18 16.80
C PRO A 214 -0.90 -4.05 15.79
N VAL A 215 -1.30 -2.83 16.13
CA VAL A 215 -1.17 -1.67 15.23
C VAL A 215 0.29 -1.26 15.03
N TYR A 216 1.08 -1.17 16.12
CA TYR A 216 2.47 -0.72 16.02
C TYR A 216 3.42 -1.77 15.46
N LEU A 217 3.20 -3.05 15.80
CA LEU A 217 4.10 -4.14 15.48
C LEU A 217 3.82 -4.78 14.11
N SER A 218 2.68 -4.52 13.47
CA SER A 218 2.47 -4.92 12.07
C SER A 218 3.18 -4.00 11.11
N ASP A 219 3.71 -4.54 10.03
CA ASP A 219 4.32 -3.80 8.93
C ASP A 219 3.29 -3.29 7.95
N ILE A 220 2.27 -4.11 7.67
CA ILE A 220 1.13 -3.78 6.83
C ILE A 220 -0.16 -4.04 7.62
N ILE A 221 -1.11 -3.12 7.56
CA ILE A 221 -2.46 -3.32 8.08
C ILE A 221 -3.46 -3.04 6.97
N ILE A 222 -4.23 -4.05 6.67
CA ILE A 222 -5.26 -4.08 5.65
C ILE A 222 -6.62 -4.00 6.34
N LYS A 223 -7.45 -3.06 5.93
CA LYS A 223 -8.86 -3.00 6.28
C LYS A 223 -9.70 -3.49 5.12
N LEU A 224 -10.60 -4.43 5.38
CA LEU A 224 -11.63 -4.84 4.43
C LEU A 224 -12.98 -4.24 4.84
N THR A 225 -13.63 -3.55 3.92
CA THR A 225 -14.95 -2.94 4.11
C THR A 225 -15.93 -3.54 3.13
N LYS A 226 -17.06 -4.07 3.62
CA LYS A 226 -18.13 -4.55 2.77
C LYS A 226 -18.79 -3.40 2.03
N LYS A 227 -19.12 -3.62 0.75
CA LYS A 227 -19.86 -2.69 -0.09
C LYS A 227 -21.12 -3.39 -0.61
N SER A 228 -22.22 -2.67 -0.70
CA SER A 228 -23.44 -3.19 -1.31
C SER A 228 -23.22 -3.54 -2.79
N SER A 229 -23.75 -4.66 -3.24
CA SER A 229 -23.61 -5.11 -4.63
C SER A 229 -24.74 -6.07 -5.04
N GLU A 230 -24.99 -6.19 -6.36
CA GLU A 230 -25.89 -7.20 -6.91
C GLU A 230 -25.40 -8.62 -6.63
N PHE A 231 -24.09 -8.84 -6.54
CA PHE A 231 -23.47 -10.12 -6.24
C PHE A 231 -23.89 -10.67 -4.87
N GLU A 232 -24.09 -9.77 -3.90
CA GLU A 232 -24.62 -10.09 -2.57
C GLU A 232 -26.10 -10.44 -2.65
N LYS A 233 -26.90 -9.68 -3.42
CA LYS A 233 -28.33 -9.96 -3.61
C LYS A 233 -28.60 -11.32 -4.25
N LEU A 234 -27.69 -11.77 -5.11
CA LEU A 234 -27.72 -13.10 -5.73
C LEU A 234 -27.21 -14.21 -4.79
N ASN A 235 -26.83 -13.89 -3.56
CA ASN A 235 -26.21 -14.81 -2.60
C ASN A 235 -24.98 -15.57 -3.12
N MET A 236 -24.22 -14.95 -4.03
CA MET A 236 -23.04 -15.54 -4.64
C MET A 236 -21.75 -15.14 -3.90
N GLY A 237 -21.78 -14.03 -3.19
CA GLY A 237 -20.62 -13.44 -2.51
C GLY A 237 -20.87 -12.00 -2.14
N GLN A 238 -19.82 -11.22 -2.08
CA GLN A 238 -19.91 -9.81 -1.69
C GLN A 238 -18.84 -8.97 -2.39
N LYS A 239 -19.14 -7.70 -2.64
CA LYS A 239 -18.15 -6.70 -3.00
C LYS A 239 -17.44 -6.24 -1.73
N VAL A 240 -16.14 -6.14 -1.79
CA VAL A 240 -15.27 -5.72 -0.69
C VAL A 240 -14.33 -4.64 -1.20
N GLU A 241 -14.12 -3.62 -0.42
CA GLU A 241 -13.07 -2.64 -0.63
C GLU A 241 -11.92 -2.94 0.35
N PHE A 242 -10.76 -3.18 -0.19
CA PHE A 242 -9.51 -3.22 0.53
C PHE A 242 -9.00 -1.79 0.73
N GLU A 243 -8.45 -1.49 1.90
CA GLU A 243 -7.72 -0.25 2.19
C GLU A 243 -6.47 -0.56 3.01
N ALA A 244 -5.30 -0.18 2.51
CA ALA A 244 -4.08 -0.21 3.30
C ALA A 244 -4.07 0.98 4.27
N ILE A 245 -4.41 0.72 5.54
CA ILE A 245 -4.41 1.78 6.58
C ILE A 245 -3.02 2.01 7.17
N LYS A 246 -2.11 1.06 7.00
CA LYS A 246 -0.69 1.16 7.32
C LYS A 246 0.12 0.32 6.33
N SER A 247 1.21 0.86 5.83
CA SER A 247 2.25 0.13 5.11
C SER A 247 3.61 0.76 5.38
N ARG A 248 4.63 -0.08 5.62
CA ARG A 248 6.03 0.35 5.70
C ARG A 248 6.73 0.29 4.35
N TYR A 249 6.12 -0.35 3.34
CA TYR A 249 6.75 -0.66 2.07
C TYR A 249 6.22 0.17 0.91
N GLY A 250 5.01 0.67 0.98
CA GLY A 250 4.35 1.39 -0.11
C GLY A 250 3.84 2.76 0.27
N LYS A 251 3.50 3.56 -0.74
CA LYS A 251 2.78 4.83 -0.58
C LYS A 251 1.39 4.52 -0.01
N GLY A 252 1.08 5.05 1.17
CA GLY A 252 -0.11 4.69 1.94
C GLY A 252 -1.45 4.95 1.25
N LYS A 253 -2.53 4.37 1.82
CA LYS A 253 -3.93 4.54 1.41
C LYS A 253 -4.30 4.04 0.02
N VAL A 254 -3.69 2.94 -0.40
CA VAL A 254 -4.14 2.21 -1.59
C VAL A 254 -5.52 1.61 -1.31
N LYS A 255 -6.48 1.81 -2.21
CA LYS A 255 -7.80 1.19 -2.18
C LYS A 255 -8.00 0.33 -3.40
N ILE A 256 -8.53 -0.88 -3.19
CA ILE A 256 -8.83 -1.82 -4.27
C ILE A 256 -10.23 -2.39 -4.04
N PRO A 257 -11.20 -2.10 -4.91
CA PRO A 257 -12.48 -2.80 -4.91
C PRO A 257 -12.32 -4.16 -5.59
N PHE A 258 -12.88 -5.20 -4.99
CA PHE A 258 -12.90 -6.53 -5.56
C PHE A 258 -14.09 -7.34 -5.02
N TYR A 259 -14.34 -8.50 -5.62
CA TYR A 259 -15.42 -9.37 -5.23
C TYR A 259 -14.91 -10.65 -4.60
N ILE A 260 -15.50 -11.06 -3.47
CA ILE A 260 -15.24 -12.37 -2.84
C ILE A 260 -16.45 -13.25 -3.09
N ARG A 261 -16.25 -14.43 -3.68
CA ARG A 261 -17.26 -15.48 -3.75
C ARG A 261 -17.19 -16.33 -2.49
N PHE A 262 -18.35 -16.59 -1.88
CA PHE A 262 -18.42 -17.37 -0.64
C PHE A 262 -17.76 -18.75 -0.81
N GLY A 263 -16.81 -19.07 0.04
CA GLY A 263 -16.08 -20.32 0.04
C GLY A 263 -15.09 -20.54 -1.13
N GLN A 264 -14.90 -19.58 -2.04
CA GLN A 264 -14.05 -19.77 -3.23
C GLN A 264 -12.91 -18.74 -3.35
N GLY A 265 -12.98 -17.63 -2.63
CA GLY A 265 -11.99 -16.55 -2.71
C GLY A 265 -12.37 -15.41 -3.65
N ILE A 266 -11.37 -14.72 -4.20
CA ILE A 266 -11.60 -13.56 -5.08
C ILE A 266 -12.26 -14.01 -6.39
N ALA A 267 -13.39 -13.40 -6.70
CA ALA A 267 -14.12 -13.61 -7.95
C ALA A 267 -13.58 -12.63 -9.01
N MET A 268 -12.72 -13.13 -9.89
CA MET A 268 -12.01 -12.27 -10.84
C MET A 268 -12.91 -11.70 -11.94
N ILE A 269 -13.93 -12.43 -12.42
CA ILE A 269 -14.82 -11.94 -13.48
C ILE A 269 -15.50 -10.62 -13.12
N PRO A 270 -16.25 -10.51 -12.00
CA PRO A 270 -16.84 -9.23 -11.60
C PRO A 270 -15.78 -8.21 -11.18
N THR A 271 -14.61 -8.64 -10.71
CA THR A 271 -13.49 -7.73 -10.39
C THR A 271 -12.87 -7.14 -11.65
N PHE A 272 -12.66 -7.93 -12.70
CA PHE A 272 -12.21 -7.43 -14.02
C PHE A 272 -13.20 -6.44 -14.62
N ARG A 273 -14.50 -6.72 -14.54
CA ARG A 273 -15.53 -5.79 -15.03
C ARG A 273 -15.37 -4.40 -14.40
N GLU A 274 -15.08 -4.34 -13.11
CA GLU A 274 -14.87 -3.07 -12.39
C GLU A 274 -13.60 -2.34 -12.85
N VAL A 275 -12.52 -3.09 -13.04
CA VAL A 275 -11.23 -2.53 -13.49
C VAL A 275 -11.30 -2.04 -14.92
N LEU A 276 -11.93 -2.80 -15.81
CA LEU A 276 -12.04 -2.46 -17.23
C LEU A 276 -12.85 -1.17 -17.49
N GLU A 277 -13.66 -0.69 -16.53
CA GLU A 277 -14.29 0.64 -16.64
C GLU A 277 -13.27 1.79 -16.73
N ASN A 278 -12.06 1.59 -16.22
CA ASN A 278 -10.97 2.56 -16.30
C ASN A 278 -10.12 2.43 -17.59
N HIS A 279 -10.48 1.49 -18.48
CA HIS A 279 -9.79 1.18 -19.73
C HIS A 279 -10.72 1.36 -20.95
N PRO A 280 -11.02 2.62 -21.35
CA PRO A 280 -11.97 2.90 -22.43
C PRO A 280 -11.53 2.32 -23.78
N GLU A 281 -10.24 2.04 -23.97
CA GLU A 281 -9.69 1.36 -25.13
C GLU A 281 -10.03 -0.14 -25.18
N VAL A 282 -10.41 -0.72 -24.04
CA VAL A 282 -10.79 -2.14 -23.90
C VAL A 282 -12.28 -2.31 -23.70
N LEU A 283 -12.90 -1.45 -22.88
CA LEU A 283 -14.33 -1.50 -22.57
C LEU A 283 -14.99 -0.15 -22.83
N GLU A 284 -15.84 -0.10 -23.83
CA GLU A 284 -16.70 1.04 -24.11
C GLU A 284 -18.13 0.76 -23.60
N ILE A 285 -18.63 1.56 -22.66
CA ILE A 285 -20.02 1.49 -22.18
C ILE A 285 -20.80 2.65 -22.76
N ARG A 286 -21.88 2.34 -23.47
CA ARG A 286 -22.82 3.30 -24.06
C ARG A 286 -24.10 3.35 -23.23
N GLY A 287 -24.99 4.29 -23.51
CA GLY A 287 -26.24 4.43 -22.80
C GLY A 287 -27.07 3.14 -22.76
N ALA A 288 -27.90 2.96 -21.71
CA ALA A 288 -28.74 1.78 -21.44
C ALA A 288 -27.98 0.44 -21.25
N GLY A 289 -26.70 0.50 -20.81
CA GLY A 289 -25.91 -0.69 -20.50
C GLY A 289 -25.47 -1.49 -21.74
N ALA A 290 -25.58 -0.93 -22.94
CA ALA A 290 -24.98 -1.52 -24.12
C ALA A 290 -23.54 -1.04 -24.29
N GLY A 291 -22.69 -1.84 -24.93
CA GLY A 291 -21.28 -1.47 -25.15
C GLY A 291 -20.55 -2.44 -26.03
N SER A 292 -19.22 -2.28 -26.05
CA SER A 292 -18.31 -3.12 -26.81
C SER A 292 -17.07 -3.45 -25.97
N LEU A 293 -16.63 -4.68 -26.01
CA LEU A 293 -15.37 -5.17 -25.45
C LEU A 293 -14.40 -5.37 -26.63
N PHE A 294 -13.22 -4.74 -26.57
CA PHE A 294 -12.19 -4.79 -27.61
C PHE A 294 -11.00 -5.62 -27.11
N LEU A 295 -10.76 -6.75 -27.76
CA LEU A 295 -9.65 -7.63 -27.41
C LEU A 295 -8.95 -8.12 -28.69
N ASN A 296 -7.63 -8.01 -28.74
CA ASN A 296 -6.81 -8.46 -29.88
C ASN A 296 -7.30 -7.95 -31.24
N GLY A 297 -7.82 -6.71 -31.32
CA GLY A 297 -8.35 -6.08 -32.53
C GLY A 297 -9.76 -6.55 -32.93
N GLN A 298 -10.42 -7.36 -32.11
CA GLN A 298 -11.81 -7.80 -32.32
C GLN A 298 -12.77 -7.02 -31.42
N GLU A 299 -13.96 -6.70 -31.95
CA GLU A 299 -15.03 -6.05 -31.21
C GLU A 299 -16.11 -7.09 -30.83
N PHE A 300 -16.41 -7.18 -29.52
CA PHE A 300 -17.47 -8.01 -28.96
C PHE A 300 -18.57 -7.12 -28.39
N LYS A 301 -19.71 -7.06 -29.05
CA LYS A 301 -20.85 -6.23 -28.63
C LYS A 301 -21.63 -6.94 -27.52
N PHE A 302 -22.09 -6.17 -26.53
CA PHE A 302 -22.94 -6.67 -25.45
C PHE A 302 -24.10 -5.72 -25.17
N ARG A 303 -25.14 -6.29 -24.52
CA ARG A 303 -26.27 -5.53 -24.00
C ARG A 303 -26.57 -6.00 -22.58
N GLY A 304 -26.34 -5.14 -21.61
CA GLY A 304 -26.47 -5.40 -20.19
C GLY A 304 -25.26 -6.12 -19.56
N ASP A 305 -25.19 -6.00 -18.25
CA ASP A 305 -24.04 -6.44 -17.45
C ASP A 305 -23.84 -7.97 -17.50
N ASN A 306 -24.94 -8.75 -17.60
CA ASN A 306 -24.84 -10.20 -17.70
C ASN A 306 -24.10 -10.68 -18.95
N GLN A 307 -24.33 -10.06 -20.11
CA GLN A 307 -23.60 -10.41 -21.33
C GLN A 307 -22.14 -9.98 -21.24
N LEU A 308 -21.85 -8.80 -20.64
CA LEU A 308 -20.49 -8.36 -20.40
C LEU A 308 -19.74 -9.33 -19.49
N LEU A 309 -20.30 -9.73 -18.36
CA LEU A 309 -19.67 -10.71 -17.46
C LEU A 309 -19.43 -12.07 -18.14
N GLN A 310 -20.34 -12.50 -19.01
CA GLN A 310 -20.17 -13.71 -19.79
C GLN A 310 -18.99 -13.59 -20.79
N LEU A 311 -18.89 -12.47 -21.51
CA LEU A 311 -17.75 -12.19 -22.40
C LEU A 311 -16.44 -12.13 -21.63
N ILE A 312 -16.39 -11.45 -20.48
CA ILE A 312 -15.21 -11.41 -19.61
C ILE A 312 -14.81 -12.83 -19.18
N GLY A 313 -15.77 -13.70 -18.87
CA GLY A 313 -15.51 -15.09 -18.54
C GLY A 313 -14.97 -15.90 -19.74
N GLN A 314 -15.49 -15.69 -20.94
CA GLN A 314 -15.02 -16.35 -22.17
C GLN A 314 -13.59 -15.94 -22.55
N HIS A 315 -13.24 -14.67 -22.32
CA HIS A 315 -11.93 -14.09 -22.63
C HIS A 315 -11.05 -13.90 -21.38
N TYR A 316 -11.28 -14.70 -20.34
CA TYR A 316 -10.64 -14.55 -19.02
C TYR A 316 -9.12 -14.45 -19.09
N HIS A 317 -8.46 -15.34 -19.82
CA HIS A 317 -6.98 -15.35 -19.90
C HIS A 317 -6.43 -14.16 -20.69
N GLU A 318 -7.12 -13.73 -21.73
CA GLU A 318 -6.73 -12.55 -22.51
C GLU A 318 -6.78 -11.30 -21.65
N ILE A 319 -7.89 -11.10 -20.92
CA ILE A 319 -8.08 -9.98 -20.01
C ILE A 319 -7.07 -10.02 -18.84
N LYS A 320 -6.85 -11.21 -18.26
CA LYS A 320 -5.86 -11.39 -17.18
C LYS A 320 -4.45 -10.98 -17.61
N ASN A 321 -4.07 -11.22 -18.86
CA ASN A 321 -2.76 -10.83 -19.39
C ASN A 321 -2.67 -9.34 -19.73
N LEU A 322 -3.80 -8.67 -19.93
CA LEU A 322 -3.88 -7.27 -20.30
C LEU A 322 -3.81 -6.36 -19.08
N VAL A 323 -4.39 -6.78 -17.95
CA VAL A 323 -4.45 -5.99 -16.71
C VAL A 323 -3.28 -6.32 -15.79
N THR A 324 -2.72 -5.29 -15.17
CA THR A 324 -1.66 -5.40 -14.17
C THR A 324 -2.22 -5.16 -12.78
N TRP A 325 -1.44 -5.46 -11.74
CA TRP A 325 -1.87 -5.16 -10.37
C TRP A 325 -2.09 -3.65 -10.13
N LYS A 326 -1.42 -2.77 -10.90
CA LYS A 326 -1.56 -1.31 -10.78
C LYS A 326 -2.94 -0.83 -11.23
N ASP A 327 -3.58 -1.55 -12.12
CA ASP A 327 -4.90 -1.20 -12.67
C ASP A 327 -6.04 -1.39 -11.65
N PHE A 328 -5.82 -2.21 -10.62
CA PHE A 328 -6.78 -2.41 -9.52
C PHE A 328 -6.72 -1.30 -8.46
N ILE A 329 -5.66 -0.50 -8.45
CA ILE A 329 -5.50 0.58 -7.48
C ILE A 329 -6.36 1.76 -7.91
N VAL A 330 -7.30 2.18 -7.06
CA VAL A 330 -8.04 3.42 -7.26
C VAL A 330 -7.02 4.56 -7.23
N LYS A 331 -6.81 5.20 -8.38
CA LYS A 331 -5.94 6.38 -8.46
C LYS A 331 -6.49 7.44 -7.50
N PRO A 332 -5.62 8.11 -6.73
CA PRO A 332 -6.02 9.32 -6.02
C PRO A 332 -6.62 10.29 -7.05
N ASP A 333 -7.65 11.03 -6.62
CA ASP A 333 -8.29 12.03 -7.45
C ASP A 333 -7.23 12.85 -8.20
N ASP A 334 -7.33 12.93 -9.55
CA ASP A 334 -6.34 13.63 -10.39
C ASP A 334 -6.26 15.15 -10.10
N ASN A 335 -7.13 15.65 -9.23
CA ASN A 335 -7.13 17.01 -8.68
C ASN A 335 -6.09 17.27 -7.57
N ILE A 336 -4.99 16.52 -7.56
CA ILE A 336 -3.88 16.87 -6.67
C ILE A 336 -3.28 18.19 -7.18
N PRO A 337 -3.33 19.28 -6.38
CA PRO A 337 -2.74 20.55 -6.77
C PRO A 337 -1.25 20.37 -7.12
N GLU A 338 -0.77 21.11 -8.11
CA GLU A 338 0.64 21.00 -8.56
C GLU A 338 1.65 21.16 -7.41
N TRP A 339 1.36 22.05 -6.44
CA TRP A 339 2.23 22.22 -5.28
C TRP A 339 2.38 20.93 -4.41
N ALA A 340 1.34 20.10 -4.36
CA ALA A 340 1.37 18.85 -3.58
C ALA A 340 2.12 17.71 -4.30
N LYS A 341 2.43 17.88 -5.59
CA LYS A 341 3.28 16.99 -6.39
C LYS A 341 4.76 17.33 -6.25
N ILE A 342 5.08 18.47 -5.66
CA ILE A 342 6.47 18.93 -5.51
C ILE A 342 7.17 18.07 -4.45
N ASN A 343 8.26 17.46 -4.84
CA ASN A 343 9.15 16.78 -3.91
C ASN A 343 10.17 17.78 -3.34
N GLU A 344 9.93 18.23 -2.11
CA GLU A 344 10.78 19.21 -1.44
C GLU A 344 12.24 18.75 -1.33
N LEU A 345 12.48 17.43 -1.17
CA LEU A 345 13.84 16.88 -1.15
C LEU A 345 14.56 17.01 -2.49
N GLU A 346 13.82 16.97 -3.60
CA GLU A 346 14.40 17.23 -4.92
C GLU A 346 14.75 18.72 -5.10
N LEU A 347 13.99 19.60 -4.48
CA LEU A 347 14.33 21.03 -4.46
C LEU A 347 15.59 21.30 -3.63
N GLU A 348 15.70 20.67 -2.45
CA GLU A 348 16.91 20.78 -1.61
C GLU A 348 18.15 20.20 -2.30
N ASN A 349 18.01 19.05 -2.97
CA ASN A 349 19.11 18.45 -3.72
C ASN A 349 19.55 19.29 -4.94
N LYS A 350 18.61 20.01 -5.59
CA LYS A 350 18.96 20.94 -6.66
C LYS A 350 19.65 22.20 -6.15
N SER A 351 19.35 22.64 -4.93
CA SER A 351 20.02 23.79 -4.29
C SER A 351 21.42 23.48 -3.80
N ASN A 352 21.76 22.21 -3.57
CA ASN A 352 23.09 21.75 -3.13
C ASN A 352 24.08 21.49 -4.28
N THR A 353 23.70 21.62 -5.55
CA THR A 353 24.67 21.78 -6.63
C THR A 353 25.40 23.08 -6.37
N THR A 354 26.66 23.02 -6.00
CA THR A 354 27.54 24.17 -5.78
C THR A 354 27.61 24.95 -7.10
N LEU A 355 26.73 25.95 -7.22
CA LEU A 355 26.76 26.90 -8.31
C LEU A 355 28.05 27.69 -8.15
N THR A 356 29.00 27.48 -9.01
CA THR A 356 30.19 28.31 -9.06
C THR A 356 29.72 29.69 -9.54
N LEU A 357 29.78 30.67 -8.62
CA LEU A 357 29.45 32.07 -8.86
C LEU A 357 30.34 32.72 -9.95
N SER A 358 31.32 31.97 -10.52
CA SER A 358 32.22 32.38 -11.57
C SER A 358 31.54 32.80 -12.87
N ASP A 359 30.26 32.40 -13.09
CA ASP A 359 29.52 32.70 -14.31
C ASP A 359 28.66 33.97 -14.19
N LEU A 360 28.66 34.63 -13.04
CA LEU A 360 27.98 35.90 -12.82
C LEU A 360 28.95 37.09 -12.88
N PRO A 361 28.51 38.22 -13.47
CA PRO A 361 29.20 39.47 -13.29
C PRO A 361 29.40 39.82 -11.81
N GLU A 362 30.52 40.49 -11.47
CA GLU A 362 30.85 40.81 -10.08
C GLU A 362 29.77 41.65 -9.41
N GLU A 363 29.09 42.51 -10.18
CA GLU A 363 27.99 43.37 -9.76
C GLU A 363 26.75 42.59 -9.30
N LEU A 364 26.58 41.36 -9.81
CA LEU A 364 25.43 40.48 -9.50
C LEU A 364 25.79 39.37 -8.48
N SER A 365 27.05 39.20 -8.17
CA SER A 365 27.59 38.12 -7.32
C SER A 365 27.00 38.07 -5.90
N SER A 366 26.49 39.21 -5.42
CA SER A 366 25.86 39.35 -4.09
C SER A 366 24.34 39.02 -4.06
N ILE A 367 23.74 38.71 -5.21
CA ILE A 367 22.33 38.35 -5.31
C ILE A 367 22.20 36.85 -5.12
N PRO A 368 21.33 36.36 -4.21
CA PRO A 368 21.09 34.94 -4.04
C PRO A 368 20.63 34.29 -5.34
N VAL A 369 21.30 33.21 -5.74
CA VAL A 369 20.95 32.41 -6.92
C VAL A 369 19.95 31.34 -6.52
N TYR A 370 18.83 31.27 -7.24
CA TYR A 370 17.78 30.26 -7.03
C TYR A 370 18.10 28.95 -7.76
N ALA A 371 18.48 29.02 -9.03
CA ALA A 371 18.80 27.85 -9.87
C ALA A 371 19.66 28.27 -11.07
N LYS A 372 20.33 27.30 -11.70
CA LYS A 372 21.04 27.46 -12.97
C LYS A 372 20.55 26.36 -13.92
N GLU A 373 20.16 26.75 -15.14
CA GLU A 373 19.75 25.85 -16.22
C GLU A 373 20.49 26.27 -17.51
N ASN A 374 21.46 25.49 -17.94
CA ASN A 374 22.34 25.83 -19.07
C ASN A 374 23.02 27.20 -18.89
N SER A 375 22.80 28.13 -19.86
CA SER A 375 23.32 29.51 -19.82
C SER A 375 22.49 30.46 -18.94
N ILE A 376 21.39 29.99 -18.32
CA ILE A 376 20.46 30.83 -17.59
C ILE A 376 20.63 30.63 -16.09
N ILE A 377 20.86 31.70 -15.36
CA ILE A 377 20.96 31.76 -13.90
C ILE A 377 19.72 32.45 -13.37
N TYR A 378 18.90 31.71 -12.63
CA TYR A 378 17.66 32.23 -12.04
C TYR A 378 17.93 32.80 -10.65
N PHE A 379 17.54 34.04 -10.43
CA PHE A 379 17.52 34.68 -9.12
C PHE A 379 16.18 34.50 -8.41
N LYS A 380 15.09 34.40 -9.19
CA LYS A 380 13.76 34.16 -8.69
C LYS A 380 12.94 33.40 -9.75
N LYS A 381 12.20 32.37 -9.32
CA LYS A 381 11.33 31.60 -10.18
C LYS A 381 10.12 31.12 -9.37
N GLY A 382 8.92 31.12 -9.95
CA GLY A 382 7.72 30.65 -9.27
C GLY A 382 6.52 30.61 -10.21
N ILE A 383 5.37 30.29 -9.64
CA ILE A 383 4.08 30.27 -10.30
C ILE A 383 3.17 31.26 -9.59
N ASP A 384 2.47 32.11 -10.31
CA ASP A 384 1.54 33.06 -9.75
C ASP A 384 0.16 32.44 -9.41
N ALA A 385 -0.73 33.23 -8.83
CA ALA A 385 -2.06 32.79 -8.43
C ALA A 385 -2.96 32.35 -9.59
N THR A 386 -2.58 32.64 -10.83
CA THR A 386 -3.30 32.21 -12.04
C THR A 386 -2.71 30.93 -12.68
N GLY A 387 -1.63 30.38 -12.10
CA GLY A 387 -0.93 29.23 -12.62
C GLY A 387 0.14 29.56 -13.68
N GLN A 388 0.49 30.84 -13.87
CA GLN A 388 1.51 31.25 -14.82
C GLN A 388 2.89 31.32 -14.18
N GLU A 389 3.92 30.89 -14.90
CA GLU A 389 5.31 30.98 -14.46
C GLU A 389 5.83 32.42 -14.51
N TYR A 390 6.51 32.83 -13.46
CA TYR A 390 7.31 34.04 -13.44
C TYR A 390 8.75 33.74 -13.09
N SER A 391 9.68 34.56 -13.58
CA SER A 391 11.12 34.43 -13.25
C SER A 391 11.87 35.76 -13.41
N ILE A 392 12.89 35.93 -12.58
CA ILE A 392 13.98 36.88 -12.80
C ILE A 392 15.21 36.06 -13.03
N TYR A 393 15.86 36.19 -14.18
CA TYR A 393 17.02 35.41 -14.57
C TYR A 393 18.06 36.24 -15.32
N TYR A 394 19.30 35.76 -15.28
CA TYR A 394 20.41 36.28 -16.06
C TYR A 394 20.83 35.21 -17.09
N ASP A 395 20.89 35.62 -18.35
CA ASP A 395 21.40 34.80 -19.45
C ASP A 395 22.86 35.12 -19.66
N THR A 396 23.75 34.16 -19.40
CA THR A 396 25.21 34.35 -19.48
C THR A 396 25.74 34.46 -20.90
N GLU A 397 25.00 33.96 -21.90
CA GLU A 397 25.38 34.05 -23.30
C GLU A 397 24.93 35.43 -23.91
N LEU A 398 23.83 35.93 -23.44
CA LEU A 398 23.28 37.21 -23.94
C LEU A 398 23.68 38.39 -23.04
N GLU A 399 24.32 38.13 -21.89
CA GLU A 399 24.70 39.13 -20.88
C GLU A 399 23.52 40.04 -20.47
N ARG A 400 22.34 39.42 -20.28
CA ARG A 400 21.08 40.10 -19.97
C ARG A 400 20.37 39.56 -18.76
N MET A 401 19.90 40.46 -17.92
CA MET A 401 18.93 40.15 -16.89
C MET A 401 17.52 40.37 -17.42
N SER A 402 16.65 39.38 -17.22
CA SER A 402 15.29 39.43 -17.73
C SER A 402 14.27 39.14 -16.62
N LEU A 403 13.15 39.86 -16.66
CA LEU A 403 11.95 39.57 -15.87
C LEU A 403 10.90 39.03 -16.82
N LYS A 404 10.39 37.85 -16.56
CA LYS A 404 9.29 37.21 -17.27
C LYS A 404 8.13 36.98 -16.29
N TYR A 405 6.92 37.47 -16.64
CA TYR A 405 5.70 37.30 -15.81
C TYR A 405 4.45 37.51 -16.65
N ASP A 406 3.92 36.62 -17.29
CA ASP A 406 2.87 36.65 -18.28
C ASP A 406 3.40 36.24 -19.68
N THR A 407 2.57 35.56 -20.43
CA THR A 407 2.91 35.07 -21.77
C THR A 407 3.28 36.18 -22.77
N THR A 408 2.87 37.42 -22.48
CA THR A 408 3.03 38.59 -23.42
C THR A 408 3.97 39.66 -22.89
N GLN A 409 4.39 39.59 -21.60
CA GLN A 409 5.20 40.65 -20.98
C GLN A 409 6.55 40.11 -20.52
N SER A 410 7.61 40.62 -21.15
CA SER A 410 8.99 40.41 -20.71
C SER A 410 9.73 41.72 -20.74
N GLU A 411 10.61 41.94 -19.78
CA GLU A 411 11.51 43.09 -19.72
C GLU A 411 12.93 42.59 -19.60
N SER A 412 13.86 43.12 -20.37
CA SER A 412 15.26 42.72 -20.36
C SER A 412 16.18 43.93 -20.23
N ILE A 413 17.23 43.80 -19.45
CA ILE A 413 18.25 44.83 -19.20
C ILE A 413 19.60 44.24 -19.61
N SER A 414 20.33 44.92 -20.48
CA SER A 414 21.69 44.57 -20.89
C SER A 414 22.70 45.15 -19.89
N ASN A 415 23.78 44.42 -19.56
CA ASN A 415 24.80 44.82 -18.62
C ASN A 415 24.18 45.23 -17.23
N PRO A 416 23.36 44.37 -16.59
CA PRO A 416 22.62 44.70 -15.39
C PRO A 416 23.51 44.85 -14.18
N ASP A 417 23.06 45.71 -13.22
CA ASP A 417 23.63 45.80 -11.88
C ASP A 417 22.63 45.33 -10.79
N LYS A 418 23.08 45.36 -9.54
CA LYS A 418 22.24 44.98 -8.38
C LYS A 418 20.99 45.88 -8.23
N ASN A 419 21.06 47.14 -8.65
CA ASN A 419 19.92 48.06 -8.58
C ASN A 419 18.86 47.67 -9.59
N ASP A 420 19.27 47.13 -10.75
CA ASP A 420 18.37 46.64 -11.79
C ASP A 420 17.63 45.41 -11.31
N PHE A 421 18.28 44.46 -10.65
CA PHE A 421 17.60 43.37 -9.96
C PHE A 421 16.55 43.88 -8.99
N THR A 422 16.91 44.86 -8.13
CA THR A 422 15.98 45.41 -7.16
C THR A 422 14.77 46.10 -7.81
N LYS A 423 14.94 46.72 -8.97
CA LYS A 423 13.82 47.31 -9.75
C LYS A 423 12.89 46.24 -10.31
N LEU A 424 13.48 45.20 -10.91
CA LEU A 424 12.71 44.08 -11.47
C LEU A 424 11.95 43.30 -10.39
N ASP A 425 12.59 43.07 -9.25
CA ASP A 425 11.98 42.37 -8.11
C ASP A 425 10.78 43.17 -7.52
N LYS A 426 10.94 44.48 -7.30
CA LYS A 426 9.83 45.35 -6.91
C LYS A 426 8.68 45.40 -7.90
N LYS A 427 9.00 45.32 -9.20
CA LYS A 427 7.98 45.27 -10.25
C LYS A 427 7.20 43.96 -10.21
N LEU A 428 7.90 42.84 -10.06
CA LEU A 428 7.29 41.52 -9.89
C LEU A 428 6.40 41.46 -8.66
N GLU A 429 6.85 41.95 -7.52
CA GLU A 429 6.05 42.00 -6.28
C GLU A 429 4.75 42.81 -6.45
N ARG A 430 4.79 43.94 -7.15
CA ARG A 430 3.60 44.73 -7.42
C ARG A 430 2.61 43.99 -8.31
N TYR A 431 3.11 43.25 -9.32
CA TYR A 431 2.30 42.43 -10.20
C TYR A 431 1.62 41.31 -9.42
N LEU A 432 2.36 40.53 -8.60
CA LEU A 432 1.81 39.46 -7.79
C LEU A 432 0.75 39.95 -6.79
N LYS A 433 1.00 41.04 -6.06
CA LYS A 433 0.01 41.65 -5.16
C LYS A 433 -1.25 42.17 -5.85
N LYS A 434 -1.13 42.59 -7.11
CA LYS A 434 -2.29 42.99 -7.91
C LYS A 434 -3.15 41.79 -8.27
N LEU A 435 -2.53 40.69 -8.71
CA LEU A 435 -3.22 39.43 -9.04
C LEU A 435 -3.94 38.84 -7.81
N GLU A 436 -3.28 38.79 -6.66
CA GLU A 436 -3.90 38.31 -5.41
C GLU A 436 -5.18 39.09 -5.10
N LYS A 437 -5.14 40.43 -5.17
CA LYS A 437 -6.33 41.28 -4.95
C LYS A 437 -7.44 41.08 -5.98
N GLU A 438 -7.09 40.80 -7.24
CA GLU A 438 -8.07 40.53 -8.28
C GLU A 438 -8.74 39.17 -8.10
N MET A 439 -8.04 38.20 -7.49
CA MET A 439 -8.57 36.86 -7.15
C MET A 439 -9.45 36.89 -5.88
N GLU A 440 -9.11 37.71 -4.88
CA GLU A 440 -9.91 37.88 -3.65
C GLU A 440 -11.26 38.59 -3.93
N ASN A 441 -11.37 39.33 -5.03
CA ASN A 441 -12.58 40.07 -5.41
C ASN A 441 -13.46 39.32 -6.44
N LYS A 442 -13.10 38.10 -6.82
CA LYS A 442 -13.89 37.19 -7.66
C LYS A 442 -14.46 36.04 -6.84
#